data_0024f2328a832a1a6f9fafd5ce34d0de
#
_entry.id   0024f2328a832a1a6f9fafd5ce34d0de
#
_cell.length_a   1.000
_cell.length_b   1.000
_cell.length_c   1.000
_cell.angle_alpha   90.00
_cell.angle_beta   90.00
_cell.angle_gamma   90.00
#
_symmetry.space_group_name_H-M   'P 1'
#
loop_
_entity.id
_entity.type
_entity.pdbx_description
1 polymer ?
#
loop_
_entity_poly.entity_id
_entity_poly.type
_entity_poly.pdbx_seq_one_letter_code
_entity_poly.pdbx_strand_id
1 'polypeptide(L)'
;RDYFRLKPADAKVRLEELVETGELIPAKVEGWPQPAYLHPAARRPRKATGQALLAPFDPMIWHRARTERLFGIRYRIEIYTPADKRVHGYYVLPFLLGERIVARVDLKANRKAGMLRVQSAHAEPDAPPETIERLLAELRLMADWLGLTDVSWSSRLTPLP
;
A
#
# COMPACT_ATOMS: atom_id res chain seq x y z
N ARG A 1 -14.89 -2.37 -10.63
CA ARG A 1 -15.88 -1.31 -10.80
C ARG A 1 -15.25 0.08 -10.59
N ASP A 2 -14.75 0.40 -9.42
CA ASP A 2 -14.28 1.75 -9.08
C ASP A 2 -13.11 2.23 -9.95
N TYR A 3 -12.17 1.35 -10.30
CA TYR A 3 -11.06 1.68 -11.19
C TYR A 3 -11.53 2.17 -12.56
N PHE A 4 -12.51 1.51 -13.16
CA PHE A 4 -13.08 1.89 -14.46
C PHE A 4 -14.30 2.80 -14.34
N ARG A 5 -14.65 3.26 -13.14
CA ARG A 5 -15.81 4.13 -12.86
C ARG A 5 -17.13 3.59 -13.40
N LEU A 6 -17.31 2.27 -13.41
CA LEU A 6 -18.55 1.64 -13.83
C LEU A 6 -19.68 1.96 -12.86
N LYS A 7 -20.88 2.22 -13.38
CA LYS A 7 -22.07 2.41 -12.56
C LYS A 7 -22.37 1.15 -11.73
N PRO A 8 -22.80 1.28 -10.46
CA PRO A 8 -23.05 0.12 -9.61
C PRO A 8 -24.05 -0.88 -10.19
N ALA A 9 -25.15 -0.37 -10.79
CA ALA A 9 -26.18 -1.20 -11.39
C ALA A 9 -25.62 -2.05 -12.56
N ASP A 10 -24.89 -1.41 -13.49
CA ASP A 10 -24.32 -2.08 -14.66
C ASP A 10 -23.29 -3.14 -14.24
N ALA A 11 -22.45 -2.79 -13.24
CA ALA A 11 -21.47 -3.71 -12.71
C ALA A 11 -22.10 -4.94 -12.04
N LYS A 12 -23.26 -4.77 -11.37
CA LYS A 12 -23.97 -5.88 -10.73
C LYS A 12 -24.47 -6.87 -11.77
N VAL A 13 -25.14 -6.40 -12.83
CA VAL A 13 -25.63 -7.25 -13.91
C VAL A 13 -24.49 -8.03 -14.56
N ARG A 14 -23.36 -7.35 -14.86
CA ARG A 14 -22.19 -8.03 -15.46
C ARG A 14 -21.57 -9.06 -14.53
N LEU A 15 -21.57 -8.82 -13.22
CA LEU A 15 -21.09 -9.81 -12.24
C LEU A 15 -21.98 -11.05 -12.20
N GLU A 16 -23.29 -10.88 -12.27
CA GLU A 16 -24.25 -12.00 -12.31
C GLU A 16 -24.04 -12.84 -13.58
N GLU A 17 -23.89 -12.22 -14.74
CA GLU A 17 -23.59 -12.92 -15.99
C GLU A 17 -22.27 -13.70 -15.94
N LEU A 18 -21.19 -13.09 -15.39
CA LEU A 18 -19.90 -13.76 -15.26
C LEU A 18 -19.94 -14.94 -14.27
N VAL A 19 -20.83 -14.91 -13.30
CA VAL A 19 -21.07 -16.03 -12.40
C VAL A 19 -21.84 -17.15 -13.12
N GLU A 20 -22.88 -16.80 -13.89
CA GLU A 20 -23.67 -17.76 -14.68
C GLU A 20 -22.84 -18.48 -15.74
N THR A 21 -21.91 -17.76 -16.39
CA THR A 21 -20.97 -18.36 -17.37
C THR A 21 -19.81 -19.12 -16.75
N GLY A 22 -19.67 -19.07 -15.41
CA GLY A 22 -18.57 -19.73 -14.68
C GLY A 22 -17.22 -19.02 -14.78
N GLU A 23 -17.18 -17.82 -15.34
CA GLU A 23 -15.98 -16.97 -15.37
C GLU A 23 -15.62 -16.39 -14.02
N LEU A 24 -16.60 -16.28 -13.12
CA LEU A 24 -16.40 -15.89 -11.73
C LEU A 24 -17.07 -16.89 -10.78
N ILE A 25 -16.36 -17.22 -9.69
CA ILE A 25 -16.85 -18.06 -8.61
C ILE A 25 -17.18 -17.16 -7.40
N PRO A 26 -18.43 -17.14 -6.91
CA PRO A 26 -18.75 -16.44 -5.67
C PRO A 26 -17.94 -17.01 -4.50
N ALA A 27 -17.39 -16.14 -3.68
CA ALA A 27 -16.57 -16.51 -2.54
C ALA A 27 -16.99 -15.72 -1.30
N LYS A 28 -16.94 -16.37 -0.13
CA LYS A 28 -17.13 -15.72 1.15
C LYS A 28 -15.77 -15.49 1.79
N VAL A 29 -15.50 -14.24 2.16
CA VAL A 29 -14.32 -13.88 2.94
C VAL A 29 -14.75 -13.65 4.38
N GLU A 30 -14.05 -14.25 5.33
CA GLU A 30 -14.32 -14.09 6.75
C GLU A 30 -14.22 -12.61 7.14
N GLY A 31 -15.19 -12.15 7.94
CA GLY A 31 -15.29 -10.74 8.36
C GLY A 31 -15.77 -9.75 7.28
N TRP A 32 -16.03 -10.20 6.05
CA TRP A 32 -16.56 -9.31 5.02
C TRP A 32 -18.08 -9.45 4.89
N PRO A 33 -18.86 -8.37 5.03
CA PRO A 33 -20.33 -8.42 4.92
C PRO A 33 -20.82 -8.62 3.47
N GLN A 34 -19.97 -8.34 2.49
CA GLN A 34 -20.30 -8.40 1.08
C GLN A 34 -19.65 -9.60 0.40
N PRO A 35 -20.28 -10.20 -0.62
CA PRO A 35 -19.67 -11.29 -1.37
C PRO A 35 -18.40 -10.82 -2.09
N ALA A 36 -17.44 -11.71 -2.17
CA ALA A 36 -16.27 -11.59 -3.04
C ALA A 36 -16.42 -12.53 -4.24
N TYR A 37 -15.62 -12.30 -5.27
CA TYR A 37 -15.61 -13.12 -6.48
C TYR A 37 -14.19 -13.51 -6.81
N LEU A 38 -14.00 -14.74 -7.24
CA LEU A 38 -12.72 -15.30 -7.59
C LEU A 38 -12.73 -15.77 -9.04
N HIS A 39 -11.72 -15.39 -9.80
CA HIS A 39 -11.52 -15.98 -11.13
C HIS A 39 -11.05 -17.44 -10.97
N PRO A 40 -11.56 -18.43 -11.75
CA PRO A 40 -11.18 -19.83 -11.62
C PRO A 40 -9.68 -20.08 -11.73
N ALA A 41 -8.98 -19.33 -12.60
CA ALA A 41 -7.54 -19.43 -12.77
C ALA A 41 -6.73 -18.55 -11.78
N ALA A 42 -7.35 -17.93 -10.75
CA ALA A 42 -6.63 -17.11 -9.79
C ALA A 42 -5.62 -17.94 -9.00
N ARG A 43 -4.38 -17.49 -8.97
CA ARG A 43 -3.35 -18.10 -8.12
C ARG A 43 -3.69 -17.82 -6.66
N ARG A 44 -3.58 -18.84 -5.82
CA ARG A 44 -3.83 -18.79 -4.38
C ARG A 44 -2.57 -19.19 -3.63
N PRO A 45 -1.55 -18.34 -3.54
CA PRO A 45 -0.37 -18.64 -2.77
C PRO A 45 -0.74 -18.78 -1.29
N ARG A 46 -0.09 -19.70 -0.58
CA ARG A 46 -0.31 -19.88 0.87
C ARG A 46 0.32 -18.75 1.69
N LYS A 47 1.32 -18.07 1.15
CA LYS A 47 2.06 -17.00 1.82
C LYS A 47 2.61 -16.03 0.77
N ALA A 48 2.49 -14.74 1.02
CA ALA A 48 3.22 -13.71 0.31
C ALA A 48 4.49 -13.35 1.09
N THR A 49 5.64 -13.30 0.39
CA THR A 49 6.96 -13.01 1.00
C THR A 49 7.61 -11.76 0.42
N GLY A 50 6.91 -11.09 -0.49
CA GLY A 50 7.41 -9.88 -1.14
C GLY A 50 7.51 -8.69 -0.19
N GLN A 51 8.30 -7.70 -0.57
CA GLN A 51 8.32 -6.38 0.05
C GLN A 51 8.32 -5.30 -1.02
N ALA A 52 7.72 -4.15 -0.73
CA ALA A 52 7.66 -3.02 -1.66
C ALA A 52 7.23 -1.73 -0.96
N LEU A 53 7.74 -0.59 -1.45
CA LEU A 53 7.15 0.72 -1.22
C LEU A 53 6.02 0.94 -2.23
N LEU A 54 4.81 1.13 -1.73
CA LEU A 54 3.61 1.28 -2.56
C LEU A 54 3.33 2.77 -2.81
N ALA A 55 3.03 3.12 -4.06
CA ALA A 55 2.59 4.48 -4.38
C ALA A 55 1.17 4.75 -3.85
N PRO A 56 0.81 6.00 -3.52
CA PRO A 56 -0.55 6.34 -3.09
C PRO A 56 -1.65 5.97 -4.11
N PHE A 57 -1.27 5.87 -5.38
CA PHE A 57 -2.17 5.50 -6.49
C PHE A 57 -2.03 4.05 -6.94
N ASP A 58 -1.22 3.25 -6.21
CA ASP A 58 -1.13 1.82 -6.45
C ASP A 58 -2.52 1.15 -6.34
N PRO A 59 -2.88 0.18 -7.20
CA PRO A 59 -4.15 -0.53 -7.14
C PRO A 59 -4.48 -1.13 -5.77
N MET A 60 -3.50 -1.48 -4.96
CA MET A 60 -3.71 -1.98 -3.60
C MET A 60 -4.09 -0.88 -2.60
N ILE A 61 -3.69 0.38 -2.85
CA ILE A 61 -3.77 1.48 -1.88
C ILE A 61 -4.86 2.50 -2.20
N TRP A 62 -5.06 2.87 -3.47
CA TRP A 62 -5.92 4.00 -3.83
C TRP A 62 -7.38 3.87 -3.40
N HIS A 63 -7.91 2.65 -3.32
CA HIS A 63 -9.28 2.41 -2.85
C HIS A 63 -9.31 2.22 -1.34
N ARG A 64 -9.43 3.32 -0.62
CA ARG A 64 -9.27 3.43 0.84
C ARG A 64 -10.04 2.40 1.66
N ALA A 65 -11.34 2.22 1.38
CA ALA A 65 -12.17 1.25 2.10
C ALA A 65 -11.69 -0.20 1.92
N ARG A 66 -11.11 -0.53 0.75
CA ARG A 66 -10.49 -1.84 0.53
C ARG A 66 -9.15 -1.95 1.24
N THR A 67 -8.32 -0.92 1.22
CA THR A 67 -7.04 -0.89 1.93
C THR A 67 -7.24 -1.07 3.43
N GLU A 68 -8.20 -0.35 4.01
CA GLU A 68 -8.56 -0.48 5.43
C GLU A 68 -9.05 -1.90 5.75
N ARG A 69 -9.88 -2.48 4.90
CA ARG A 69 -10.40 -3.84 5.08
C ARG A 69 -9.36 -4.94 4.91
N LEU A 70 -8.38 -4.76 4.00
CA LEU A 70 -7.33 -5.74 3.75
C LEU A 70 -6.18 -5.67 4.75
N PHE A 71 -5.79 -4.47 5.13
CA PHE A 71 -4.57 -4.22 5.90
C PHE A 71 -4.82 -3.61 7.29
N GLY A 72 -6.08 -3.30 7.64
CA GLY A 72 -6.41 -2.68 8.93
C GLY A 72 -5.96 -1.23 9.07
N ILE A 73 -5.43 -0.60 8.02
CA ILE A 73 -4.84 0.74 8.08
C ILE A 73 -5.73 1.79 7.42
N ARG A 74 -5.86 2.95 8.03
CA ARG A 74 -6.43 4.13 7.40
C ARG A 74 -5.32 4.89 6.70
N TYR A 75 -5.37 4.89 5.36
CA TYR A 75 -4.40 5.59 4.53
C TYR A 75 -5.04 6.79 3.81
N ARG A 76 -4.37 7.95 3.88
CA ARG A 76 -4.75 9.16 3.14
C ARG A 76 -3.50 9.93 2.74
N ILE A 77 -3.39 10.28 1.47
CA ILE A 77 -2.33 11.18 1.01
C ILE A 77 -2.62 12.60 1.49
N GLU A 78 -1.59 13.31 1.96
CA GLU A 78 -1.72 14.63 2.60
C GLU A 78 -1.14 15.78 1.75
N ILE A 79 -1.00 15.58 0.44
CA ILE A 79 -0.41 16.58 -0.48
C ILE A 79 -1.18 17.93 -0.50
N TYR A 80 -2.48 17.90 -0.20
CA TYR A 80 -3.32 19.10 -0.10
C TYR A 80 -3.49 19.60 1.34
N THR A 81 -2.91 18.92 2.31
CA THR A 81 -2.95 19.32 3.72
C THR A 81 -1.83 20.30 3.99
N PRO A 82 -2.09 21.45 4.67
CA PRO A 82 -1.05 22.37 5.12
C PRO A 82 0.04 21.65 5.91
N ALA A 83 1.29 22.09 5.80
CA ALA A 83 2.44 21.36 6.34
C ALA A 83 2.36 21.13 7.85
N ASP A 84 1.85 22.13 8.60
CA ASP A 84 1.64 22.11 10.05
C ASP A 84 0.52 21.13 10.52
N LYS A 85 -0.33 20.69 9.59
CA LYS A 85 -1.46 19.78 9.86
C LYS A 85 -1.25 18.36 9.32
N ARG A 86 -0.09 18.07 8.72
CA ARG A 86 0.23 16.74 8.21
C ARG A 86 0.62 15.82 9.36
N VAL A 87 0.05 14.62 9.38
CA VAL A 87 0.33 13.61 10.40
C VAL A 87 1.55 12.77 10.02
N HIS A 88 1.64 12.37 8.76
CA HIS A 88 2.68 11.44 8.31
C HIS A 88 3.68 12.05 7.34
N GLY A 89 3.31 13.09 6.59
CA GLY A 89 4.17 13.72 5.62
C GLY A 89 3.43 14.20 4.37
N TYR A 90 4.18 14.56 3.34
CA TYR A 90 3.63 15.13 2.10
C TYR A 90 3.17 14.05 1.12
N TYR A 91 4.10 13.17 0.72
CA TYR A 91 3.86 12.09 -0.24
C TYR A 91 4.28 10.75 0.37
N VAL A 92 3.46 10.29 1.27
CA VAL A 92 3.75 9.12 2.10
C VAL A 92 3.54 7.84 1.33
N LEU A 93 4.54 6.96 1.35
CA LEU A 93 4.53 5.64 0.74
C LEU A 93 4.29 4.58 1.83
N PRO A 94 3.23 3.78 1.77
CA PRO A 94 3.10 2.59 2.60
C PRO A 94 4.17 1.56 2.26
N PHE A 95 4.77 0.95 3.27
CA PHE A 95 5.72 -0.15 3.12
C PHE A 95 5.03 -1.49 3.37
N LEU A 96 4.91 -2.27 2.31
CA LEU A 96 4.40 -3.65 2.34
C LEU A 96 5.54 -4.60 2.70
N LEU A 97 5.31 -5.47 3.67
CA LEU A 97 6.20 -6.58 4.03
C LEU A 97 5.37 -7.85 4.17
N GLY A 98 5.55 -8.78 3.24
CA GLY A 98 4.69 -9.96 3.13
C GLY A 98 3.23 -9.59 2.86
N GLU A 99 2.36 -9.86 3.81
CA GLU A 99 0.90 -9.62 3.69
C GLU A 99 0.43 -8.38 4.45
N ARG A 100 1.35 -7.57 5.00
CA ARG A 100 1.03 -6.45 5.90
C ARG A 100 1.67 -5.16 5.45
N ILE A 101 0.97 -4.06 5.64
CA ILE A 101 1.59 -2.73 5.65
C ILE A 101 2.18 -2.53 7.04
N VAL A 102 3.50 -2.35 7.12
CA VAL A 102 4.22 -2.32 8.40
C VAL A 102 4.84 -0.95 8.72
N ALA A 103 4.92 -0.07 7.73
CA ALA A 103 5.41 1.30 7.93
C ALA A 103 4.87 2.26 6.86
N ARG A 104 5.08 3.55 7.11
CA ARG A 104 4.81 4.67 6.19
C ARG A 104 6.02 5.57 6.15
N VAL A 105 6.43 5.97 4.94
CA VAL A 105 7.61 6.83 4.78
C VAL A 105 7.33 7.98 3.83
N ASP A 106 7.78 9.18 4.16
CA ASP A 106 7.83 10.33 3.27
C ASP A 106 9.26 10.53 2.79
N LEU A 107 9.45 10.54 1.49
CA LEU A 107 10.76 10.50 0.86
C LEU A 107 10.98 11.73 -0.04
N LYS A 108 12.22 12.19 -0.12
CA LYS A 108 12.63 13.26 -1.02
C LYS A 108 13.97 12.97 -1.68
N ALA A 109 13.98 12.90 -3.01
CA ALA A 109 15.22 12.81 -3.76
C ALA A 109 15.98 14.14 -3.71
N ASN A 110 17.15 14.17 -3.08
CA ASN A 110 18.09 15.28 -3.16
C ASN A 110 19.14 14.99 -4.24
N ARG A 111 18.78 15.26 -5.49
CA ARG A 111 19.63 14.97 -6.66
C ARG A 111 20.98 15.69 -6.63
N LYS A 112 21.05 16.91 -6.03
CA LYS A 112 22.30 17.65 -5.91
C LYS A 112 23.30 16.98 -4.97
N ALA A 113 22.81 16.33 -3.92
CA ALA A 113 23.65 15.62 -2.96
C ALA A 113 23.75 14.10 -3.28
N GLY A 114 23.08 13.61 -4.31
CA GLY A 114 23.04 12.19 -4.64
C GLY A 114 22.31 11.33 -3.61
N MET A 115 21.42 11.89 -2.79
CA MET A 115 20.85 11.21 -1.61
C MET A 115 19.33 11.05 -1.70
N LEU A 116 18.81 9.89 -1.34
CA LEU A 116 17.41 9.70 -1.02
C LEU A 116 17.18 10.03 0.47
N ARG A 117 16.49 11.13 0.75
CA ARG A 117 16.22 11.58 2.12
C ARG A 117 14.90 10.99 2.63
N VAL A 118 14.94 10.34 3.79
CA VAL A 118 13.76 9.99 4.57
C VAL A 118 13.35 11.23 5.37
N GLN A 119 12.25 11.85 4.98
CA GLN A 119 11.68 13.05 5.62
C GLN A 119 10.98 12.69 6.93
N SER A 120 10.20 11.61 6.90
CA SER A 120 9.57 11.00 8.07
C SER A 120 9.38 9.50 7.85
N ALA A 121 9.37 8.75 8.92
CA ALA A 121 9.09 7.32 8.91
C ALA A 121 8.30 6.91 10.15
N HIS A 122 7.22 6.17 9.96
CA HIS A 122 6.31 5.74 11.01
C HIS A 122 6.07 4.24 10.90
N ALA A 123 6.25 3.51 12.00
CA ALA A 123 5.90 2.09 12.08
C ALA A 123 4.42 1.92 12.43
N GLU A 124 3.76 0.96 11.78
CA GLU A 124 2.42 0.54 12.23
C GLU A 124 2.53 -0.16 13.60
N PRO A 125 1.45 -0.15 14.42
CA PRO A 125 1.51 -0.67 15.80
C PRO A 125 2.04 -2.11 15.91
N ASP A 126 1.68 -2.96 14.94
CA ASP A 126 2.07 -4.36 14.92
C ASP A 126 3.24 -4.64 13.95
N ALA A 127 4.09 -3.66 13.70
CA ALA A 127 5.24 -3.83 12.81
C ALA A 127 6.24 -4.84 13.40
N PRO A 128 6.68 -5.85 12.62
CA PRO A 128 7.62 -6.85 13.09
C PRO A 128 9.02 -6.23 13.33
N PRO A 129 9.86 -6.84 14.18
CA PRO A 129 11.18 -6.30 14.54
C PRO A 129 12.09 -6.03 13.34
N GLU A 130 12.01 -6.86 12.30
CA GLU A 130 12.80 -6.73 11.07
C GLU A 130 12.37 -5.57 10.16
N THR A 131 11.32 -4.83 10.50
CA THR A 131 10.74 -3.76 9.66
C THR A 131 11.79 -2.73 9.25
N ILE A 132 12.65 -2.28 10.17
CA ILE A 132 13.67 -1.25 9.88
C ILE A 132 14.69 -1.78 8.87
N GLU A 133 15.21 -2.99 9.09
CA GLU A 133 16.20 -3.62 8.22
C GLU A 133 15.64 -3.79 6.80
N ARG A 134 14.42 -4.33 6.70
CA ARG A 134 13.73 -4.56 5.44
C ARG A 134 13.40 -3.25 4.71
N LEU A 135 12.95 -2.25 5.46
CA LEU A 135 12.68 -0.93 4.90
C LEU A 135 13.96 -0.27 4.36
N LEU A 136 15.07 -0.35 5.09
CA LEU A 136 16.36 0.16 4.61
C LEU A 136 16.83 -0.51 3.33
N ALA A 137 16.65 -1.83 3.21
CA ALA A 137 16.97 -2.55 1.99
C ALA A 137 16.14 -2.04 0.80
N GLU A 138 14.83 -1.83 0.99
CA GLU A 138 13.93 -1.30 -0.04
C GLU A 138 14.24 0.15 -0.42
N LEU A 139 14.63 0.98 0.56
CA LEU A 139 15.03 2.37 0.32
C LEU A 139 16.33 2.45 -0.49
N ARG A 140 17.28 1.53 -0.28
CA ARG A 140 18.51 1.43 -1.09
C ARG A 140 18.19 1.03 -2.53
N LEU A 141 17.33 0.04 -2.74
CA LEU A 141 16.85 -0.33 -4.08
C LEU A 141 16.18 0.86 -4.79
N MET A 142 15.37 1.64 -4.07
CA MET A 142 14.77 2.85 -4.62
C MET A 142 15.80 3.92 -4.93
N ALA A 143 16.80 4.13 -4.08
CA ALA A 143 17.89 5.07 -4.33
C ALA A 143 18.66 4.69 -5.60
N ASP A 144 19.06 3.43 -5.74
CA ASP A 144 19.74 2.89 -6.93
C ASP A 144 18.90 3.10 -8.19
N TRP A 145 17.59 2.76 -8.13
CA TRP A 145 16.68 2.98 -9.26
C TRP A 145 16.55 4.45 -9.67
N LEU A 146 16.64 5.38 -8.70
CA LEU A 146 16.61 6.83 -8.93
C LEU A 146 17.97 7.41 -9.37
N GLY A 147 19.03 6.59 -9.44
CA GLY A 147 20.39 7.02 -9.72
C GLY A 147 21.01 7.85 -8.58
N LEU A 148 20.63 7.57 -7.35
CA LEU A 148 21.16 8.19 -6.13
C LEU A 148 22.19 7.25 -5.47
N THR A 149 23.14 7.82 -4.78
CA THR A 149 24.29 7.07 -4.22
C THR A 149 24.03 6.45 -2.87
N ASP A 150 23.10 7.03 -2.08
CA ASP A 150 22.83 6.54 -0.73
C ASP A 150 21.49 7.04 -0.18
N VAL A 151 21.12 6.54 1.00
CA VAL A 151 19.94 6.92 1.76
C VAL A 151 20.34 7.74 2.98
N SER A 152 19.79 8.95 3.13
CA SER A 152 19.97 9.74 4.35
C SER A 152 18.71 9.65 5.23
N TRP A 153 18.91 9.23 6.47
CA TRP A 153 17.85 9.08 7.45
C TRP A 153 18.13 9.96 8.66
N SER A 154 17.42 11.06 8.78
CA SER A 154 17.60 12.05 9.84
C SER A 154 16.71 11.85 11.06
N SER A 155 15.69 10.99 10.94
CA SER A 155 14.74 10.70 12.02
C SER A 155 14.74 9.20 12.37
N ARG A 156 14.38 8.88 13.63
CA ARG A 156 14.09 7.49 14.00
C ARG A 156 12.72 7.08 13.45
N LEU A 157 12.53 5.75 13.24
CA LEU A 157 11.22 5.21 12.97
C LEU A 157 10.34 5.48 14.20
N THR A 158 9.31 6.29 14.02
CA THR A 158 8.40 6.65 15.11
C THR A 158 7.24 5.67 15.12
N PRO A 159 6.87 5.04 16.25
CA PRO A 159 5.65 4.27 16.36
C PRO A 159 4.43 5.17 16.05
N LEU A 160 3.43 4.63 15.38
CA LEU A 160 2.14 5.29 15.25
C LEU A 160 1.37 5.18 16.59
N PRO A 161 0.64 6.22 16.98
CA PRO A 161 -0.22 6.17 18.16
C PRO A 161 -1.38 5.19 18.01
#